data_befb48e51883d986843b7df494202bbb
#
_entry.id   befb48e51883d986843b7df494202bbb
#
_cell.length_a   1.000
_cell.length_b   1.000
_cell.length_c   1.000
_cell.angle_alpha   90.00
_cell.angle_beta   90.00
_cell.angle_gamma   90.00
#
_symmetry.space_group_name_H-M   'P 1'
#
loop_
_entity.id
_entity.type
_entity.pdbx_description
1 polymer ?
#
loop_
_entity_poly.entity_id
_entity_poly.type
_entity_poly.pdbx_seq_one_letter_code
_entity_poly.pdbx_strand_id
1 'polypeptide(L)'
;MKVLKFGGSSLADAPRYMRVMEISTATHQTDGAAVVLSAPKGVTNALSLLCEQAAAGEDFQPLFNKLNDTVTGIANNLNEELDGFAHASVVEFINSHLSVLKQHLEGIKLLGVAPDNVAAGILSIGEYISVTLFSAMLSAKGIANRVIDPVKYVLAEGDYLDSIADVSLSKARFSDVPTDGSEFLVMPGFVAANEAGEKVTLGRNGSDYSAAI
;
A
#
# COMPACT_ATOMS: atom_id res chain seq x y z
N MET A 1 11.82 17.32 8.75
CA MET A 1 10.94 16.13 8.66
C MET A 1 11.76 14.87 8.50
N LYS A 2 11.41 13.77 9.15
CA LYS A 2 12.04 12.44 8.97
C LYS A 2 11.16 11.53 8.15
N VAL A 3 11.75 10.70 7.29
CA VAL A 3 11.05 9.65 6.57
C VAL A 3 11.29 8.33 7.29
N LEU A 4 10.22 7.63 7.64
CA LEU A 4 10.22 6.32 8.29
C LEU A 4 9.64 5.29 7.33
N LYS A 5 10.30 4.12 7.21
CA LYS A 5 9.76 3.03 6.39
C LYS A 5 9.50 1.80 7.23
N PHE A 6 8.33 1.20 7.02
CA PHE A 6 7.96 -0.05 7.68
C PHE A 6 7.63 -1.14 6.67
N GLY A 7 8.35 -2.25 6.78
CA GLY A 7 8.14 -3.42 5.95
C GLY A 7 6.96 -4.29 6.41
N GLY A 8 6.56 -5.25 5.60
CA GLY A 8 5.40 -6.08 5.86
C GLY A 8 5.43 -6.86 7.17
N SER A 9 6.61 -7.25 7.68
CA SER A 9 6.74 -7.89 9.00
C SER A 9 6.36 -6.97 10.17
N SER A 10 6.53 -5.65 10.01
CA SER A 10 6.07 -4.64 10.96
C SER A 10 4.59 -4.30 10.83
N LEU A 11 3.91 -4.85 9.83
CA LEU A 11 2.52 -4.61 9.46
C LEU A 11 1.71 -5.91 9.41
N ALA A 12 2.14 -6.94 10.15
CA ALA A 12 1.56 -8.28 10.05
C ALA A 12 0.20 -8.42 10.76
N ASP A 13 -0.07 -7.61 11.75
CA ASP A 13 -1.26 -7.66 12.62
C ASP A 13 -1.52 -6.33 13.33
N ALA A 14 -2.67 -6.19 13.98
CA ALA A 14 -3.07 -4.97 14.68
C ALA A 14 -2.06 -4.52 15.76
N PRO A 15 -1.52 -5.38 16.64
CA PRO A 15 -0.51 -4.95 17.62
C PRO A 15 0.74 -4.33 16.98
N ARG A 16 1.16 -4.83 15.82
CA ARG A 16 2.29 -4.26 15.09
C ARG A 16 1.96 -2.92 14.46
N TYR A 17 0.78 -2.77 13.88
CA TYR A 17 0.29 -1.47 13.41
C TYR A 17 0.26 -0.44 14.55
N MET A 18 -0.23 -0.82 15.73
CA MET A 18 -0.21 0.04 16.93
C MET A 18 1.21 0.47 17.29
N ARG A 19 2.18 -0.46 17.26
CA ARG A 19 3.59 -0.17 17.52
C ARG A 19 4.19 0.77 16.47
N VAL A 20 3.87 0.57 15.19
CA VAL A 20 4.29 1.47 14.11
C VAL A 20 3.72 2.88 14.35
N MET A 21 2.47 2.98 14.73
CA MET A 21 1.84 4.27 15.06
C MET A 21 2.53 4.97 16.23
N GLU A 22 2.84 4.27 17.32
CA GLU A 22 3.58 4.84 18.47
C GLU A 22 4.93 5.42 18.06
N ILE A 23 5.74 4.65 17.32
CA ILE A 23 7.07 5.08 16.86
C ILE A 23 6.95 6.31 15.95
N SER A 24 6.00 6.26 15.02
CA SER A 24 5.84 7.29 14.00
C SER A 24 5.30 8.59 14.58
N THR A 25 4.34 8.51 15.51
CA THR A 25 3.76 9.70 16.17
C THR A 25 4.78 10.36 17.11
N ALA A 26 5.58 9.60 17.84
CA ALA A 26 6.66 10.14 18.64
C ALA A 26 7.69 10.90 17.79
N THR A 27 8.02 10.38 16.60
CA THR A 27 8.91 11.08 15.65
C THR A 27 8.25 12.32 15.08
N HIS A 28 6.96 12.26 14.75
CA HIS A 28 6.23 13.40 14.18
C HIS A 28 6.18 14.57 15.15
N GLN A 29 5.98 14.32 16.44
CA GLN A 29 5.94 15.36 17.48
C GLN A 29 7.24 16.14 17.63
N THR A 30 8.39 15.54 17.29
CA THR A 30 9.71 16.18 17.46
C THR A 30 10.25 16.77 16.16
N ASP A 31 10.13 16.05 15.06
CA ASP A 31 10.82 16.35 13.80
C ASP A 31 9.87 16.51 12.60
N GLY A 32 8.57 16.22 12.77
CA GLY A 32 7.68 15.94 11.65
C GLY A 32 8.00 14.57 11.01
N ALA A 33 6.99 13.85 10.53
CA ALA A 33 7.20 12.53 9.93
C ALA A 33 6.45 12.35 8.61
N ALA A 34 7.11 11.68 7.68
CA ALA A 34 6.49 10.96 6.59
C ALA A 34 6.71 9.46 6.79
N VAL A 35 5.70 8.65 6.53
CA VAL A 35 5.77 7.20 6.69
C VAL A 35 5.50 6.51 5.36
N VAL A 36 6.42 5.62 4.96
CA VAL A 36 6.26 4.74 3.80
C VAL A 36 5.94 3.33 4.28
N LEU A 37 4.82 2.79 3.85
CA LEU A 37 4.31 1.49 4.28
C LEU A 37 4.33 0.48 3.13
N SER A 38 4.85 -0.71 3.42
CA SER A 38 4.70 -1.89 2.56
C SER A 38 3.33 -2.55 2.77
N ALA A 39 2.96 -3.50 1.93
CA ALA A 39 1.85 -4.40 2.16
C ALA A 39 1.99 -5.15 3.51
N PRO A 40 0.89 -5.58 4.14
CA PRO A 40 0.96 -6.47 5.31
C PRO A 40 1.70 -7.77 4.98
N LYS A 41 2.31 -8.40 5.98
CA LYS A 41 3.12 -9.61 5.80
C LYS A 41 2.39 -10.69 4.99
N GLY A 42 3.01 -11.12 3.89
CA GLY A 42 2.53 -12.19 3.03
C GLY A 42 1.48 -11.77 1.99
N VAL A 43 0.94 -10.55 2.08
CA VAL A 43 -0.10 -10.06 1.16
C VAL A 43 0.43 -9.95 -0.27
N THR A 44 1.58 -9.34 -0.51
CA THR A 44 2.17 -9.24 -1.86
C THR A 44 2.41 -10.62 -2.49
N ASN A 45 2.92 -11.58 -1.70
CA ASN A 45 3.12 -12.96 -2.18
C ASN A 45 1.79 -13.64 -2.52
N ALA A 46 0.75 -13.42 -1.71
CA ALA A 46 -0.58 -13.96 -2.00
C ALA A 46 -1.16 -13.36 -3.29
N LEU A 47 -0.98 -12.05 -3.52
CA LEU A 47 -1.43 -11.38 -4.75
C LEU A 47 -0.70 -11.91 -5.99
N SER A 48 0.62 -12.14 -5.90
CA SER A 48 1.39 -12.77 -6.99
C SER A 48 0.90 -14.18 -7.31
N LEU A 49 0.75 -15.01 -6.27
CA LEU A 49 0.29 -16.39 -6.44
C LEU A 49 -1.16 -16.46 -6.98
N LEU A 50 -2.02 -15.50 -6.62
CA LEU A 50 -3.36 -15.39 -7.19
C LEU A 50 -3.32 -15.15 -8.70
N CYS A 51 -2.42 -14.26 -9.18
CA CYS A 51 -2.22 -14.04 -10.61
C CYS A 51 -1.71 -15.31 -11.32
N GLU A 52 -0.76 -16.03 -10.71
CA GLU A 52 -0.21 -17.27 -11.24
C GLU A 52 -1.28 -18.38 -11.35
N GLN A 53 -2.05 -18.60 -10.27
CA GLN A 53 -3.15 -19.58 -10.26
C GLN A 53 -4.24 -19.23 -11.27
N ALA A 54 -4.63 -17.97 -11.37
CA ALA A 54 -5.61 -17.53 -12.35
C ALA A 54 -5.12 -17.76 -13.78
N ALA A 55 -3.86 -17.39 -14.09
CA ALA A 55 -3.28 -17.61 -15.41
C ALA A 55 -3.14 -19.10 -15.77
N ALA A 56 -2.88 -19.97 -14.78
CA ALA A 56 -2.87 -21.41 -14.95
C ALA A 56 -4.26 -22.05 -15.06
N GLY A 57 -5.34 -21.27 -14.90
CA GLY A 57 -6.72 -21.78 -14.89
C GLY A 57 -7.12 -22.54 -13.62
N GLU A 58 -6.28 -22.47 -12.59
CA GLU A 58 -6.51 -23.11 -11.29
C GLU A 58 -7.63 -22.41 -10.49
N ASP A 59 -8.10 -23.06 -9.43
CA ASP A 59 -9.04 -22.46 -8.49
C ASP A 59 -8.32 -21.55 -7.49
N PHE A 60 -8.40 -20.26 -7.71
CA PHE A 60 -7.79 -19.24 -6.84
C PHE A 60 -8.68 -18.86 -5.64
N GLN A 61 -9.92 -19.32 -5.57
CA GLN A 61 -10.90 -18.88 -4.55
C GLN A 61 -10.44 -19.15 -3.10
N PRO A 62 -9.83 -20.30 -2.76
CA PRO A 62 -9.34 -20.53 -1.40
C PRO A 62 -8.28 -19.53 -0.94
N LEU A 63 -7.33 -19.19 -1.82
CA LEU A 63 -6.29 -18.21 -1.53
C LEU A 63 -6.86 -16.78 -1.45
N PHE A 64 -7.81 -16.45 -2.33
CA PHE A 64 -8.52 -15.17 -2.30
C PHE A 64 -9.27 -14.99 -0.96
N ASN A 65 -9.99 -16.01 -0.51
CA ASN A 65 -10.68 -15.95 0.77
C ASN A 65 -9.70 -15.75 1.94
N LYS A 66 -8.59 -16.47 1.94
CA LYS A 66 -7.55 -16.30 2.97
C LYS A 66 -6.94 -14.89 2.96
N LEU A 67 -6.72 -14.30 1.80
CA LEU A 67 -6.26 -12.92 1.67
C LEU A 67 -7.29 -11.96 2.27
N ASN A 68 -8.57 -12.10 1.88
CA ASN A 68 -9.67 -11.31 2.42
C ASN A 68 -9.72 -11.40 3.96
N ASP A 69 -9.71 -12.62 4.51
CA ASP A 69 -9.75 -12.84 5.97
C ASP A 69 -8.55 -12.18 6.68
N THR A 70 -7.38 -12.22 6.05
CA THR A 70 -6.16 -11.60 6.60
C THR A 70 -6.32 -10.10 6.71
N VAL A 71 -6.69 -9.41 5.62
CA VAL A 71 -6.74 -7.94 5.61
C VAL A 71 -7.94 -7.39 6.39
N THR A 72 -9.09 -8.07 6.31
CA THR A 72 -10.28 -7.72 7.09
C THR A 72 -10.06 -7.99 8.59
N GLY A 73 -9.39 -9.10 8.92
CA GLY A 73 -9.03 -9.41 10.31
C GLY A 73 -8.16 -8.34 10.96
N ILE A 74 -7.21 -7.75 10.23
CA ILE A 74 -6.43 -6.61 10.75
C ILE A 74 -7.34 -5.42 11.04
N ALA A 75 -8.26 -5.08 10.12
CA ALA A 75 -9.18 -3.96 10.32
C ALA A 75 -10.13 -4.17 11.51
N ASN A 76 -10.65 -5.41 11.67
CA ASN A 76 -11.52 -5.76 12.79
C ASN A 76 -10.79 -5.63 14.13
N ASN A 77 -9.57 -6.18 14.24
CA ASN A 77 -8.77 -6.11 15.46
C ASN A 77 -8.37 -4.66 15.79
N LEU A 78 -8.05 -3.83 14.78
CA LEU A 78 -7.80 -2.40 15.00
C LEU A 78 -9.03 -1.65 15.51
N ASN A 79 -10.22 -2.03 15.06
CA ASN A 79 -11.47 -1.46 15.58
C ASN A 79 -11.75 -1.82 17.04
N GLU A 80 -11.28 -2.99 17.50
CA GLU A 80 -11.36 -3.39 18.91
C GLU A 80 -10.36 -2.62 19.79
N GLU A 81 -9.21 -2.24 19.24
CA GLU A 81 -8.10 -1.58 19.93
C GLU A 81 -8.20 -0.05 19.96
N LEU A 82 -8.98 0.56 19.03
CA LEU A 82 -8.99 1.99 18.79
C LEU A 82 -10.40 2.57 18.73
N ASP A 83 -10.77 3.28 19.79
CA ASP A 83 -11.98 4.10 19.78
C ASP A 83 -11.93 5.15 18.66
N GLY A 84 -13.02 5.29 17.93
CA GLY A 84 -13.13 6.24 16.83
C GLY A 84 -12.48 5.76 15.51
N PHE A 85 -12.00 4.51 15.43
CA PHE A 85 -11.51 3.95 14.19
C PHE A 85 -12.63 3.87 13.14
N ALA A 86 -12.39 4.40 11.95
CA ALA A 86 -13.39 4.49 10.88
C ALA A 86 -13.60 3.12 10.19
N HIS A 87 -13.96 2.09 10.97
CA HIS A 87 -14.03 0.69 10.55
C HIS A 87 -14.87 0.48 9.29
N ALA A 88 -16.08 1.05 9.24
CA ALA A 88 -16.99 0.87 8.10
C ALA A 88 -16.36 1.35 6.78
N SER A 89 -15.77 2.54 6.78
CA SER A 89 -15.10 3.11 5.59
C SER A 89 -13.86 2.32 5.19
N VAL A 90 -13.09 1.84 6.17
CA VAL A 90 -11.91 0.99 5.90
C VAL A 90 -12.31 -0.35 5.29
N VAL A 91 -13.33 -1.01 5.83
CA VAL A 91 -13.84 -2.28 5.28
C VAL A 91 -14.45 -2.07 3.89
N GLU A 92 -15.16 -0.98 3.66
CA GLU A 92 -15.67 -0.62 2.33
C GLU A 92 -14.53 -0.45 1.31
N PHE A 93 -13.44 0.26 1.70
CA PHE A 93 -12.24 0.40 0.87
C PHE A 93 -11.62 -0.96 0.54
N ILE A 94 -11.41 -1.82 1.55
CA ILE A 94 -10.87 -3.17 1.36
C ILE A 94 -11.76 -3.96 0.39
N ASN A 95 -13.07 -4.00 0.62
CA ASN A 95 -14.00 -4.75 -0.19
C ASN A 95 -14.04 -4.26 -1.65
N SER A 96 -13.96 -2.94 -1.87
CA SER A 96 -13.91 -2.38 -3.23
C SER A 96 -12.67 -2.85 -3.99
N HIS A 97 -11.48 -2.84 -3.35
CA HIS A 97 -10.24 -3.31 -3.96
C HIS A 97 -10.23 -4.81 -4.21
N LEU A 98 -10.75 -5.60 -3.27
CA LEU A 98 -10.88 -7.05 -3.44
C LEU A 98 -11.91 -7.42 -4.52
N SER A 99 -12.97 -6.64 -4.69
CA SER A 99 -13.91 -6.82 -5.79
C SER A 99 -13.25 -6.60 -7.15
N VAL A 100 -12.48 -5.53 -7.31
CA VAL A 100 -11.70 -5.26 -8.52
C VAL A 100 -10.64 -6.35 -8.75
N LEU A 101 -9.91 -6.76 -7.69
CA LEU A 101 -8.98 -7.88 -7.76
C LEU A 101 -9.64 -9.12 -8.33
N LYS A 102 -10.82 -9.51 -7.81
CA LYS A 102 -11.54 -10.69 -8.28
C LYS A 102 -11.90 -10.60 -9.77
N GLN A 103 -12.36 -9.43 -10.23
CA GLN A 103 -12.66 -9.20 -11.65
C GLN A 103 -11.38 -9.35 -12.52
N HIS A 104 -10.24 -8.82 -12.08
CA HIS A 104 -8.97 -8.99 -12.79
C HIS A 104 -8.54 -10.46 -12.84
N LEU A 105 -8.67 -11.21 -11.73
CA LEU A 105 -8.32 -12.64 -11.69
C LEU A 105 -9.19 -13.47 -12.63
N GLU A 106 -10.51 -13.19 -12.74
CA GLU A 106 -11.38 -13.83 -13.72
C GLU A 106 -10.96 -13.47 -15.15
N GLY A 107 -10.58 -12.23 -15.41
CA GLY A 107 -10.03 -11.81 -16.70
C GLY A 107 -8.71 -12.51 -17.05
N ILE A 108 -7.77 -12.59 -16.11
CA ILE A 108 -6.49 -13.32 -16.24
C ILE A 108 -6.76 -14.79 -16.55
N LYS A 109 -7.72 -15.41 -15.85
CA LYS A 109 -8.11 -16.82 -16.06
C LYS A 109 -8.63 -17.06 -17.47
N LEU A 110 -9.41 -16.14 -18.03
CA LEU A 110 -9.91 -16.22 -19.40
C LEU A 110 -8.81 -16.04 -20.45
N LEU A 111 -7.82 -15.15 -20.16
CA LEU A 111 -6.71 -14.88 -21.06
C LEU A 111 -5.62 -15.97 -21.00
N GLY A 112 -5.53 -16.72 -19.90
CA GLY A 112 -4.43 -17.66 -19.64
C GLY A 112 -3.07 -17.00 -19.38
N VAL A 113 -3.06 -15.70 -19.14
CA VAL A 113 -1.85 -14.90 -18.85
C VAL A 113 -2.22 -13.68 -18.01
N ALA A 114 -1.35 -13.28 -17.09
CA ALA A 114 -1.46 -12.03 -16.36
C ALA A 114 -0.63 -10.95 -17.08
N PRO A 115 -1.26 -9.98 -17.77
CA PRO A 115 -0.52 -8.87 -18.37
C PRO A 115 0.19 -8.05 -17.28
N ASP A 116 1.44 -7.62 -17.52
CA ASP A 116 2.28 -6.99 -16.50
C ASP A 116 1.69 -5.69 -15.93
N ASN A 117 1.01 -4.89 -16.74
CA ASN A 117 0.30 -3.71 -16.28
C ASN A 117 -0.87 -4.05 -15.33
N VAL A 118 -1.58 -5.14 -15.58
CA VAL A 118 -2.64 -5.63 -14.69
C VAL A 118 -2.03 -6.17 -13.40
N ALA A 119 -0.97 -6.97 -13.51
CA ALA A 119 -0.24 -7.52 -12.36
C ALA A 119 0.34 -6.42 -11.47
N ALA A 120 0.93 -5.36 -12.02
CA ALA A 120 1.41 -4.20 -11.25
C ALA A 120 0.28 -3.53 -10.44
N GLY A 121 -0.90 -3.37 -11.05
CA GLY A 121 -2.09 -2.89 -10.36
C GLY A 121 -2.51 -3.79 -9.21
N ILE A 122 -2.54 -5.10 -9.43
CA ILE A 122 -2.89 -6.10 -8.41
C ILE A 122 -1.88 -6.09 -7.26
N LEU A 123 -0.59 -6.16 -7.55
CA LEU A 123 0.48 -6.23 -6.55
C LEU A 123 0.52 -5.01 -5.64
N SER A 124 0.05 -3.86 -6.11
CA SER A 124 0.01 -2.62 -5.31
C SER A 124 -1.12 -2.57 -4.27
N ILE A 125 -2.13 -3.45 -4.35
CA ILE A 125 -3.33 -3.40 -3.49
C ILE A 125 -2.96 -3.46 -2.00
N GLY A 126 -1.97 -4.28 -1.64
CA GLY A 126 -1.56 -4.45 -0.25
C GLY A 126 -1.02 -3.17 0.38
N GLU A 127 -0.25 -2.38 -0.35
CA GLU A 127 0.29 -1.10 0.10
C GLU A 127 -0.82 -0.05 0.31
N TYR A 128 -1.79 0.00 -0.60
CA TYR A 128 -2.95 0.90 -0.44
C TYR A 128 -3.82 0.50 0.76
N ILE A 129 -4.02 -0.79 1.03
CA ILE A 129 -4.68 -1.27 2.25
C ILE A 129 -3.91 -0.82 3.49
N SER A 130 -2.58 -0.99 3.50
CA SER A 130 -1.74 -0.58 4.64
C SER A 130 -1.88 0.90 4.98
N VAL A 131 -1.81 1.78 3.98
CA VAL A 131 -1.91 3.23 4.22
C VAL A 131 -3.33 3.64 4.63
N THR A 132 -4.36 2.98 4.12
CA THR A 132 -5.75 3.24 4.51
C THR A 132 -5.98 2.87 5.98
N LEU A 133 -5.51 1.69 6.41
CA LEU A 133 -5.54 1.28 7.81
C LEU A 133 -4.82 2.29 8.70
N PHE A 134 -3.59 2.64 8.32
CA PHE A 134 -2.75 3.54 9.14
C PHE A 134 -3.28 4.96 9.20
N SER A 135 -3.77 5.52 8.09
CA SER A 135 -4.42 6.83 8.04
C SER A 135 -5.67 6.89 8.93
N ALA A 136 -6.49 5.83 8.92
CA ALA A 136 -7.66 5.72 9.79
C ALA A 136 -7.26 5.66 11.28
N MET A 137 -6.16 4.97 11.62
CA MET A 137 -5.62 4.94 12.99
C MET A 137 -5.16 6.33 13.45
N LEU A 138 -4.43 7.07 12.62
CA LEU A 138 -4.01 8.44 12.92
C LEU A 138 -5.21 9.37 13.14
N SER A 139 -6.22 9.26 12.28
CA SER A 139 -7.45 10.02 12.37
C SER A 139 -8.23 9.71 13.66
N ALA A 140 -8.30 8.44 14.08
CA ALA A 140 -8.90 8.01 15.35
C ALA A 140 -8.20 8.62 16.59
N LYS A 141 -6.89 8.95 16.46
CA LYS A 141 -6.12 9.68 17.49
C LYS A 141 -6.17 11.20 17.34
N GLY A 142 -6.98 11.72 16.42
CA GLY A 142 -7.07 13.16 16.15
C GLY A 142 -5.84 13.76 15.49
N ILE A 143 -4.99 12.94 14.87
CA ILE A 143 -3.78 13.39 14.20
C ILE A 143 -4.10 13.71 12.74
N ALA A 144 -3.93 14.99 12.36
CA ALA A 144 -4.06 15.42 10.97
C ALA A 144 -3.05 14.69 10.08
N ASN A 145 -3.53 14.04 9.05
CA ASN A 145 -2.68 13.25 8.17
C ASN A 145 -3.15 13.34 6.71
N ARG A 146 -2.20 13.11 5.80
CA ARG A 146 -2.42 13.13 4.36
C ARG A 146 -1.83 11.89 3.72
N VAL A 147 -2.64 11.17 2.96
CA VAL A 147 -2.17 10.07 2.12
C VAL A 147 -1.63 10.65 0.82
N ILE A 148 -0.37 10.36 0.52
CA ILE A 148 0.31 10.72 -0.73
C ILE A 148 0.17 9.55 -1.69
N ASP A 149 -0.47 9.78 -2.84
CA ASP A 149 -0.59 8.76 -3.88
C ASP A 149 0.68 8.75 -4.75
N PRO A 150 1.53 7.72 -4.68
CA PRO A 150 2.79 7.68 -5.42
C PRO A 150 2.63 7.76 -6.94
N VAL A 151 1.47 7.36 -7.49
CA VAL A 151 1.19 7.49 -8.94
C VAL A 151 1.24 8.95 -9.40
N LYS A 152 0.97 9.90 -8.53
CA LYS A 152 1.05 11.34 -8.84
C LYS A 152 2.46 11.91 -8.69
N TYR A 153 3.27 11.32 -7.82
CA TYR A 153 4.51 11.94 -7.36
C TYR A 153 5.76 11.19 -7.79
N VAL A 154 5.73 9.86 -7.85
CA VAL A 154 6.89 9.04 -8.20
C VAL A 154 6.80 8.62 -9.65
N LEU A 155 7.69 9.18 -10.49
CA LEU A 155 7.84 8.77 -11.88
C LEU A 155 8.90 7.66 -11.96
N ALA A 156 8.61 6.64 -12.75
CA ALA A 156 9.54 5.53 -12.97
C ALA A 156 9.56 5.08 -14.43
N GLU A 157 10.68 4.53 -14.84
CA GLU A 157 10.93 4.02 -16.18
C GLU A 157 11.27 2.52 -16.12
N GLY A 158 11.01 1.80 -17.19
CA GLY A 158 11.30 0.37 -17.32
C GLY A 158 10.05 -0.49 -17.39
N ASP A 159 10.19 -1.75 -17.01
CA ASP A 159 9.12 -2.73 -17.05
C ASP A 159 8.09 -2.49 -15.94
N TYR A 160 6.82 -2.84 -16.18
CA TYR A 160 5.74 -2.61 -15.22
C TYR A 160 5.99 -3.19 -13.81
N LEU A 161 6.73 -4.30 -13.73
CA LEU A 161 6.96 -5.04 -12.48
C LEU A 161 8.34 -4.77 -11.85
N ASP A 162 9.25 -4.10 -12.57
CA ASP A 162 10.63 -3.83 -12.12
C ASP A 162 11.11 -2.48 -12.67
N SER A 163 10.34 -1.44 -12.37
CA SER A 163 10.66 -0.07 -12.78
C SER A 163 11.69 0.58 -11.87
N ILE A 164 12.43 1.54 -12.43
CA ILE A 164 13.41 2.36 -11.71
C ILE A 164 12.87 3.79 -11.62
N ALA A 165 12.78 4.34 -10.39
CA ALA A 165 12.29 5.70 -10.21
C ALA A 165 13.27 6.73 -10.74
N ASP A 166 12.77 7.71 -11.49
CA ASP A 166 13.48 8.95 -11.80
C ASP A 166 13.39 9.89 -10.59
N VAL A 167 14.47 9.94 -9.81
CA VAL A 167 14.56 10.75 -8.58
C VAL A 167 14.43 12.23 -8.89
N SER A 168 15.00 12.70 -10.01
CA SER A 168 15.01 14.12 -10.36
C SER A 168 13.63 14.63 -10.73
N LEU A 169 12.91 13.90 -11.58
CA LEU A 169 11.55 14.24 -11.98
C LEU A 169 10.57 14.03 -10.83
N SER A 170 10.74 12.97 -10.04
CA SER A 170 9.92 12.73 -8.86
C SER A 170 10.06 13.87 -7.85
N LYS A 171 11.29 14.32 -7.55
CA LYS A 171 11.54 15.45 -6.65
C LYS A 171 10.81 16.72 -7.08
N ALA A 172 10.75 17.02 -8.37
CA ALA A 172 10.03 18.17 -8.88
C ALA A 172 8.53 18.08 -8.62
N ARG A 173 7.95 16.87 -8.70
CA ARG A 173 6.53 16.63 -8.44
C ARG A 173 6.17 16.75 -6.94
N PHE A 174 7.10 16.49 -6.03
CA PHE A 174 6.88 16.64 -4.58
C PHE A 174 6.91 18.10 -4.09
N SER A 175 7.11 19.09 -4.97
CA SER A 175 7.23 20.51 -4.60
C SER A 175 5.99 21.10 -3.91
N ASP A 176 4.80 20.52 -4.11
CA ASP A 176 3.53 20.93 -3.49
C ASP A 176 3.18 20.14 -2.20
N VAL A 177 4.02 19.18 -1.83
CA VAL A 177 3.82 18.40 -0.62
C VAL A 177 4.45 19.14 0.56
N PRO A 178 3.67 19.49 1.62
CA PRO A 178 4.22 20.21 2.77
C PRO A 178 5.24 19.36 3.53
N THR A 179 6.40 19.95 3.78
CA THR A 179 7.49 19.29 4.53
C THR A 179 7.78 19.98 5.86
N ASP A 180 6.91 20.91 6.27
CA ASP A 180 7.02 21.70 7.50
C ASP A 180 6.59 20.94 8.76
N GLY A 181 6.05 19.73 8.62
CA GLY A 181 5.57 18.92 9.74
C GLY A 181 4.16 19.26 10.21
N SER A 182 3.43 20.12 9.49
CA SER A 182 2.05 20.49 9.82
C SER A 182 1.07 19.32 9.66
N GLU A 183 1.36 18.39 8.74
CA GLU A 183 0.59 17.17 8.50
C GLU A 183 1.48 15.94 8.63
N PHE A 184 0.89 14.86 9.11
CA PHE A 184 1.52 13.55 9.09
C PHE A 184 1.36 12.94 7.69
N LEU A 185 2.45 12.74 6.95
CA LEU A 185 2.41 12.21 5.59
C LEU A 185 2.48 10.67 5.61
N VAL A 186 1.60 10.02 4.85
CA VAL A 186 1.55 8.55 4.72
C VAL A 186 1.56 8.19 3.24
N MET A 187 2.47 7.33 2.82
CA MET A 187 2.60 6.95 1.41
C MET A 187 2.73 5.41 1.25
N PRO A 188 2.02 4.80 0.29
CA PRO A 188 2.30 3.43 -0.11
C PRO A 188 3.71 3.35 -0.71
N GLY A 189 4.51 2.42 -0.24
CA GLY A 189 5.79 2.09 -0.87
C GLY A 189 5.62 1.23 -2.12
N PHE A 190 6.71 0.90 -2.80
CA PHE A 190 6.73 -0.05 -3.93
C PHE A 190 6.06 0.44 -5.22
N VAL A 191 5.16 1.41 -5.16
CA VAL A 191 4.32 1.88 -6.27
C VAL A 191 4.87 3.16 -6.88
N ALA A 192 4.77 3.28 -8.20
CA ALA A 192 5.10 4.48 -8.97
C ALA A 192 4.16 4.58 -10.20
N ALA A 193 4.37 5.58 -11.04
CA ALA A 193 3.77 5.68 -12.36
C ALA A 193 4.83 5.77 -13.46
N ASN A 194 4.52 5.21 -14.64
CA ASN A 194 5.29 5.49 -15.84
C ASN A 194 4.89 6.85 -16.46
N GLU A 195 5.52 7.25 -17.57
CA GLU A 195 5.22 8.51 -18.28
C GLU A 195 3.77 8.59 -18.77
N ALA A 196 3.14 7.46 -19.09
CA ALA A 196 1.74 7.40 -19.51
C ALA A 196 0.77 7.54 -18.32
N GLY A 197 1.27 7.63 -17.07
CA GLY A 197 0.47 7.71 -15.87
C GLY A 197 -0.08 6.34 -15.41
N GLU A 198 0.41 5.25 -15.99
CA GLU A 198 0.01 3.91 -15.61
C GLU A 198 0.81 3.45 -14.39
N LYS A 199 0.16 2.65 -13.55
CA LYS A 199 0.75 2.13 -12.32
C LYS A 199 1.84 1.10 -12.65
N VAL A 200 3.00 1.27 -12.02
CA VAL A 200 4.14 0.36 -12.09
C VAL A 200 4.66 0.04 -10.69
N THR A 201 5.47 -0.99 -10.54
CA THR A 201 6.10 -1.36 -9.27
C THR A 201 7.62 -1.22 -9.35
N LEU A 202 8.24 -0.81 -8.24
CA LEU A 202 9.68 -0.51 -8.14
C LEU A 202 10.56 -1.76 -7.86
N GLY A 203 10.12 -2.93 -8.24
CA GLY A 203 10.88 -4.15 -8.10
C GLY A 203 11.24 -4.53 -6.65
N ARG A 204 12.32 -5.30 -6.48
CA ARG A 204 12.80 -5.74 -5.15
C ARG A 204 13.21 -4.56 -4.28
N ASN A 205 12.79 -4.59 -3.00
CA ASN A 205 13.03 -3.50 -2.02
C ASN A 205 12.39 -2.16 -2.44
N GLY A 206 11.40 -2.18 -3.31
CA GLY A 206 10.76 -0.99 -3.84
C GLY A 206 10.22 -0.03 -2.78
N SER A 207 9.75 -0.54 -1.62
CA SER A 207 9.32 0.33 -0.51
C SER A 207 10.49 1.04 0.19
N ASP A 208 11.70 0.44 0.25
CA ASP A 208 12.89 1.10 0.77
C ASP A 208 13.35 2.19 -0.21
N TYR A 209 13.25 1.88 -1.50
CA TYR A 209 13.54 2.85 -2.56
C TYR A 209 12.54 4.03 -2.54
N SER A 210 11.24 3.76 -2.38
CA SER A 210 10.23 4.81 -2.22
C SER A 210 10.53 5.76 -1.05
N ALA A 211 11.10 5.26 0.04
CA ALA A 211 11.44 6.06 1.21
C ALA A 211 12.72 6.89 1.03
N ALA A 212 13.55 6.56 0.03
CA ALA A 212 14.81 7.25 -0.27
C ALA A 212 14.65 8.38 -1.31
N ILE A 213 13.55 8.37 -2.07
CA ILE A 213 13.19 9.40 -3.04
C ILE A 213 12.71 10.67 -2.34
#